data_d1ee2df67573fdb8faa2c2675df5ba1d
#
_entry.id   d1ee2df67573fdb8faa2c2675df5ba1d
#
_cell.length_a   1.000
_cell.length_b   1.000
_cell.length_c   1.000
_cell.angle_alpha   90.00
_cell.angle_beta   90.00
_cell.angle_gamma   90.00
#
_symmetry.space_group_name_H-M   'P 1'
#
loop_
_entity.id
_entity.type
_entity.pdbx_description
1 polymer ?
#
loop_
_entity_poly.entity_id
_entity_poly.type
_entity_poly.pdbx_seq_one_letter_code
_entity_poly.pdbx_strand_id
1 'polypeptide(L)'
;MAVTADWSERGEYMLARHSIHPAWANEALDDPDRVVITPDPASKSGRAVRTIGWSYTANRIIAVITLVDNGRLHGVNGWVANSSDQRLYREEDRDE
;
A
#
# COMPACT_ATOMS: atom_id res chain seq x y z
N MET A 1 -3.31 -15.16 8.11
CA MET A 1 -2.06 -15.21 7.35
C MET A 1 -1.68 -13.83 6.86
N ALA A 2 -0.46 -13.41 7.11
CA ALA A 2 -0.04 -12.07 6.75
C ALA A 2 0.12 -11.91 5.25
N VAL A 3 -0.27 -10.75 4.73
CA VAL A 3 -0.05 -10.38 3.33
C VAL A 3 1.28 -9.64 3.26
N THR A 4 2.20 -10.16 2.45
CA THR A 4 3.49 -9.49 2.26
C THR A 4 3.78 -9.38 0.77
N ALA A 5 4.43 -8.29 0.39
CA ALA A 5 4.88 -8.09 -0.97
C ALA A 5 6.38 -8.29 -1.03
N ASP A 6 6.87 -8.60 -2.21
CA ASP A 6 8.30 -8.71 -2.48
C ASP A 6 8.83 -7.31 -2.79
N TRP A 7 9.72 -6.81 -1.94
CA TRP A 7 10.28 -5.46 -2.08
C TRP A 7 11.72 -5.50 -2.57
N SER A 8 12.17 -6.64 -3.08
CA SER A 8 13.58 -6.77 -3.47
C SER A 8 14.00 -5.80 -4.57
N GLU A 9 13.06 -5.38 -5.43
CA GLU A 9 13.39 -4.48 -6.53
C GLU A 9 13.13 -3.02 -6.22
N ARG A 10 12.06 -2.72 -5.47
CA ARG A 10 11.62 -1.34 -5.30
C ARG A 10 11.73 -0.82 -3.87
N GLY A 11 12.11 -1.68 -2.93
CA GLY A 11 12.14 -1.27 -1.52
C GLY A 11 13.10 -0.13 -1.23
N GLU A 12 14.29 -0.16 -1.81
CA GLU A 12 15.27 0.91 -1.60
C GLU A 12 14.81 2.22 -2.20
N TYR A 13 14.19 2.17 -3.36
CA TYR A 13 13.64 3.37 -3.99
C TYR A 13 12.57 4.01 -3.11
N MET A 14 11.64 3.18 -2.61
CA MET A 14 10.56 3.67 -1.76
C MET A 14 11.11 4.30 -0.48
N LEU A 15 12.10 3.66 0.13
CA LEU A 15 12.70 4.19 1.35
C LEU A 15 13.40 5.51 1.08
N ALA A 16 14.18 5.58 -0.01
CA ALA A 16 14.93 6.79 -0.34
C ALA A 16 14.00 7.94 -0.74
N ARG A 17 12.95 7.63 -1.49
CA ARG A 17 12.07 8.67 -2.04
C ARG A 17 10.98 9.11 -1.06
N HIS A 18 10.42 8.17 -0.32
CA HIS A 18 9.23 8.44 0.48
C HIS A 18 9.42 8.16 1.97
N SER A 19 10.60 7.68 2.36
CA SER A 19 10.92 7.34 3.75
C SER A 19 10.00 6.27 4.31
N ILE A 20 9.55 5.35 3.47
CA ILE A 20 8.71 4.22 3.88
C ILE A 20 9.56 2.96 3.87
N HIS A 21 9.67 2.32 5.02
CA HIS A 21 10.35 1.04 5.13
C HIS A 21 9.45 -0.07 4.57
N PRO A 22 10.01 -1.05 3.87
CA PRO A 22 9.20 -2.17 3.35
C PRO A 22 8.38 -2.87 4.42
N ALA A 23 8.89 -2.99 5.63
CA ALA A 23 8.16 -3.61 6.73
C ALA A 23 6.88 -2.85 7.04
N TRP A 24 6.92 -1.52 6.98
CA TRP A 24 5.74 -0.69 7.23
C TRP A 24 4.70 -0.88 6.12
N ALA A 25 5.16 -0.98 4.88
CA ALA A 25 4.25 -1.21 3.76
C ALA A 25 3.56 -2.56 3.91
N ASN A 26 4.28 -3.58 4.33
CA ASN A 26 3.69 -4.89 4.54
C ASN A 26 2.67 -4.87 5.68
N GLU A 27 2.91 -4.07 6.72
CA GLU A 27 1.92 -3.91 7.79
C GLU A 27 0.62 -3.32 7.26
N ALA A 28 0.73 -2.30 6.40
CA ALA A 28 -0.45 -1.69 5.80
C ALA A 28 -1.20 -2.68 4.92
N LEU A 29 -0.49 -3.51 4.18
CA LEU A 29 -1.10 -4.53 3.34
C LEU A 29 -1.85 -5.58 4.16
N ASP A 30 -1.47 -5.76 5.41
CA ASP A 30 -2.04 -6.76 6.29
C ASP A 30 -3.11 -6.18 7.23
N ASP A 31 -3.37 -4.89 7.15
CA ASP A 31 -4.36 -4.23 7.99
C ASP A 31 -5.76 -4.79 7.68
N PRO A 32 -6.46 -5.33 8.68
CA PRO A 32 -7.81 -5.87 8.43
C PRO A 32 -8.81 -4.81 7.95
N ASP A 33 -8.54 -3.53 8.23
CA ASP A 33 -9.41 -2.44 7.79
C ASP A 33 -8.92 -1.78 6.52
N ARG A 34 -7.96 -2.37 5.82
CA ARG A 34 -7.39 -1.78 4.62
C ARG A 34 -8.43 -1.56 3.54
N VAL A 35 -8.19 -0.54 2.73
CA VAL A 35 -9.02 -0.24 1.56
C VAL A 35 -8.21 -0.58 0.32
N VAL A 36 -8.80 -1.34 -0.59
CA VAL A 36 -8.13 -1.78 -1.81
C VAL A 36 -8.80 -1.12 -3.00
N ILE A 37 -8.00 -0.43 -3.81
CA ILE A 37 -8.48 0.24 -5.04
C ILE A 37 -7.82 -0.46 -6.21
N THR A 38 -8.62 -1.13 -7.01
CA THR A 38 -8.10 -1.91 -8.12
C THR A 38 -8.91 -1.66 -9.39
N PRO A 39 -8.25 -1.23 -10.48
CA PRO A 39 -6.82 -0.87 -10.52
C PRO A 39 -6.57 0.49 -9.88
N ASP A 40 -5.29 0.74 -9.55
CA ASP A 40 -4.89 2.07 -9.09
C ASP A 40 -5.19 3.08 -10.20
N PRO A 41 -5.86 4.22 -9.89
CA PRO A 41 -6.22 5.19 -10.92
C PRO A 41 -5.02 5.74 -11.70
N ALA A 42 -3.84 5.75 -11.08
CA ALA A 42 -2.64 6.25 -11.73
C ALA A 42 -1.89 5.17 -12.50
N SER A 43 -2.37 3.94 -12.50
CA SER A 43 -1.69 2.84 -13.17
C SER A 43 -1.83 2.94 -14.68
N LYS A 44 -0.69 3.03 -15.37
CA LYS A 44 -0.71 3.10 -16.82
C LYS A 44 -1.03 1.74 -17.45
N SER A 45 -0.61 0.67 -16.81
CA SER A 45 -0.87 -0.68 -17.31
C SER A 45 -2.24 -1.20 -16.94
N GLY A 46 -2.90 -0.57 -15.96
CA GLY A 46 -4.16 -1.05 -15.43
C GLY A 46 -4.00 -2.26 -14.52
N ARG A 47 -2.77 -2.63 -14.15
CA ARG A 47 -2.49 -3.81 -13.36
C ARG A 47 -2.10 -3.52 -11.91
N ALA A 48 -1.68 -2.29 -11.63
CA ALA A 48 -1.27 -1.94 -10.27
C ALA A 48 -2.48 -1.78 -9.37
N VAL A 49 -2.29 -2.10 -8.09
CA VAL A 49 -3.33 -2.03 -7.07
C VAL A 49 -2.85 -1.09 -5.97
N ARG A 50 -3.73 -0.21 -5.51
CA ARG A 50 -3.44 0.66 -4.39
C ARG A 50 -4.14 0.11 -3.15
N THR A 51 -3.38 -0.11 -2.09
CA THR A 51 -3.92 -0.51 -0.79
C THR A 51 -3.61 0.59 0.21
N ILE A 52 -4.62 1.04 0.92
CA ILE A 52 -4.47 2.07 1.95
C ILE A 52 -4.69 1.37 3.29
N GLY A 53 -3.68 1.37 4.14
CA GLY A 53 -3.75 0.64 5.39
C GLY A 53 -2.91 1.30 6.48
N TRP A 54 -3.08 0.79 7.68
CA TRP A 54 -2.41 1.30 8.87
C TRP A 54 -1.13 0.52 9.13
N SER A 55 -0.03 1.25 9.34
CA SER A 55 1.21 0.67 9.80
C SER A 55 1.37 0.98 11.28
N TYR A 56 1.34 -0.05 12.12
CA TYR A 56 1.44 0.17 13.57
C TYR A 56 2.86 0.55 13.99
N THR A 57 3.87 0.14 13.24
CA THR A 57 5.24 0.55 13.54
C THR A 57 5.45 2.02 13.22
N ALA A 58 4.99 2.47 12.05
CA ALA A 58 5.13 3.86 11.66
C ALA A 58 4.09 4.75 12.34
N ASN A 59 3.02 4.15 12.85
CA ASN A 59 1.90 4.88 13.46
C ASN A 59 1.27 5.83 12.43
N ARG A 60 1.07 5.33 11.22
CA ARG A 60 0.58 6.12 10.10
C ARG A 60 -0.27 5.29 9.15
N ILE A 61 -1.17 5.95 8.46
CA ILE A 61 -1.87 5.37 7.32
C ILE A 61 -0.95 5.51 6.11
N ILE A 62 -0.75 4.41 5.40
CA ILE A 62 0.19 4.35 4.28
C ILE A 62 -0.54 3.85 3.05
N ALA A 63 -0.28 4.48 1.90
CA ALA A 63 -0.76 4.01 0.61
C ALA A 63 0.35 3.19 -0.03
N VAL A 64 0.03 1.98 -0.46
CA VAL A 64 1.00 1.03 -0.98
C VAL A 64 0.55 0.59 -2.36
N ILE A 65 1.48 0.63 -3.32
CA ILE A 65 1.21 0.18 -4.69
C ILE A 65 1.85 -1.19 -4.87
N THR A 66 1.06 -2.14 -5.33
CA THR A 66 1.52 -3.50 -5.59
C THR A 66 1.11 -3.95 -6.99
N LEU A 67 1.75 -5.02 -7.45
CA LEU A 67 1.51 -5.57 -8.78
C LEU A 67 1.76 -7.07 -8.71
N VAL A 68 0.85 -7.86 -9.27
CA VAL A 68 1.07 -9.31 -9.36
C VAL A 68 1.72 -9.61 -10.70
N ASP A 69 2.82 -10.37 -10.66
CA ASP A 69 3.53 -10.80 -11.84
C ASP A 69 4.08 -12.19 -11.59
N ASN A 70 3.82 -13.12 -12.50
CA ASN A 70 4.24 -14.52 -12.36
C ASN A 70 3.76 -15.12 -11.04
N GLY A 71 2.54 -14.77 -10.62
CA GLY A 71 1.95 -15.31 -9.40
C GLY A 71 2.55 -14.74 -8.12
N ARG A 72 3.44 -13.75 -8.22
CA ARG A 72 4.06 -13.16 -7.04
C ARG A 72 3.60 -11.72 -6.87
N LEU A 73 3.31 -11.33 -5.64
CA LEU A 73 2.92 -9.97 -5.32
C LEU A 73 4.18 -9.13 -5.13
N HIS A 74 4.40 -8.17 -6.01
CA HIS A 74 5.55 -7.27 -5.96
C HIS A 74 5.15 -5.94 -5.38
N GLY A 75 5.98 -5.42 -4.48
CA GLY A 75 5.84 -4.05 -4.01
C GLY A 75 6.43 -3.11 -5.06
N VAL A 76 5.72 -2.05 -5.36
CA VAL A 76 6.13 -1.07 -6.36
C VAL A 76 6.51 0.25 -5.73
N ASN A 77 5.67 0.75 -4.82
CA ASN A 77 5.90 2.04 -4.20
C ASN A 77 5.01 2.18 -2.97
N GLY A 78 5.23 3.23 -2.18
CA GLY A 78 4.39 3.53 -1.04
C GLY A 78 4.73 4.91 -0.51
N TRP A 79 3.75 5.54 0.11
CA TRP A 79 3.93 6.87 0.70
C TRP A 79 2.96 7.04 1.86
N VAL A 80 3.24 8.02 2.72
CA VAL A 80 2.31 8.37 3.79
C VAL A 80 1.03 8.86 3.12
N ALA A 81 -0.11 8.35 3.56
CA ALA A 81 -1.39 8.68 2.95
C ALA A 81 -1.63 10.18 2.97
N ASN A 82 -2.01 10.73 1.82
CA ASN A 82 -2.39 12.13 1.73
C ASN A 82 -3.85 12.26 2.19
N SER A 83 -4.39 13.48 2.14
CA SER A 83 -5.73 13.71 2.66
C SER A 83 -6.80 12.92 1.91
N SER A 84 -6.63 12.75 0.61
CA SER A 84 -7.54 11.93 -0.20
C SER A 84 -7.51 10.47 0.23
N ASP A 85 -6.31 9.92 0.39
CA ASP A 85 -6.14 8.53 0.82
C ASP A 85 -6.74 8.32 2.20
N GLN A 86 -6.49 9.26 3.11
CA GLN A 86 -6.99 9.15 4.48
C GLN A 86 -8.51 9.20 4.50
N ARG A 87 -9.10 10.02 3.64
CA ARG A 87 -10.55 10.08 3.56
C ARG A 87 -11.14 8.76 3.09
N LEU A 88 -10.54 8.15 2.09
CA LEU A 88 -11.00 6.86 1.60
C LEU A 88 -10.94 5.80 2.70
N TYR A 89 -9.86 5.80 3.46
CA TYR A 89 -9.69 4.85 4.55
C TYR A 89 -10.80 5.03 5.61
N ARG A 90 -11.09 6.27 5.97
CA ARG A 90 -12.10 6.56 6.99
C ARG A 90 -13.52 6.36 6.51
N GLU A 91 -13.80 6.70 5.26
CA GLU A 91 -15.13 6.54 4.70
C GLU A 91 -15.50 5.08 4.58
N GLU A 92 -14.54 4.26 4.17
CA GLU A 92 -14.77 2.83 4.09
C GLU A 92 -15.13 2.27 5.45
N ASP A 93 -14.47 2.77 6.49
CA ASP A 93 -14.69 2.32 7.85
C ASP A 93 -16.07 2.72 8.36
N ARG A 94 -16.62 3.82 7.86
CA ARG A 94 -17.91 4.32 8.29
C ARG A 94 -19.08 3.82 7.47
N ASP A 95 -18.78 3.24 6.35
CA ASP A 95 -19.78 2.84 5.37
C ASP A 95 -20.28 1.45 5.68
N GLU A 96 -21.30 1.36 6.53
CA GLU A 96 -21.83 0.05 6.86
C GLU A 96 -23.30 0.01 7.07
#